data_9dda269f7e2804127ae2b961cc2402de
#
_entry.id   9dda269f7e2804127ae2b961cc2402de
#
_cell.length_a   1.000
_cell.length_b   1.000
_cell.length_c   1.000
_cell.angle_alpha   90.00
_cell.angle_beta   90.00
_cell.angle_gamma   90.00
#
_symmetry.space_group_name_H-M   'P 1'
#
loop_
_entity.id
_entity.type
_entity.pdbx_description
1 polymer ?
#
loop_
_entity_poly.entity_id
_entity_poly.type
_entity_poly.pdbx_seq_one_letter_code
_entity_poly.pdbx_strand_id
1 'polypeptide(L)'
;MALFFQSRISQVFAVDIHPAAKIGRGILIDHGTGVVIGETCEIGDRVKLYQGVTLGALSFATDSDGQLVRGTKRHPTLQDNVVIYANATVLGGKTVIGHDSVIGSSVWLTHSVEPHTTVVLEKPKLRMRGEYDAFEHVLNYQI
;
A
#
# COMPACT_ATOMS: atom_id res chain seq x y z
N MET A 1 15.66 12.07 16.32
CA MET A 1 15.84 12.93 15.13
C MET A 1 15.08 12.37 13.91
N ALA A 2 15.21 11.09 13.53
CA ALA A 2 14.54 10.49 12.36
C ALA A 2 12.99 10.63 12.39
N LEU A 3 12.32 10.35 13.50
CA LEU A 3 10.86 10.49 13.63
C LEU A 3 10.37 11.94 13.49
N PHE A 4 11.18 12.91 13.88
CA PHE A 4 10.84 14.33 13.70
C PHE A 4 10.88 14.72 12.21
N PHE A 5 11.87 14.24 11.45
CA PHE A 5 11.95 14.46 10.01
C PHE A 5 10.82 13.76 9.26
N GLN A 6 10.49 12.53 9.63
CA GLN A 6 9.34 11.81 9.07
C GLN A 6 8.05 12.62 9.22
N SER A 7 7.75 13.10 10.44
CA SER A 7 6.57 13.92 10.71
C SER A 7 6.51 15.19 9.85
N ARG A 8 7.64 15.87 9.64
CA ARG A 8 7.70 17.07 8.80
C ARG A 8 7.53 16.76 7.31
N ILE A 9 8.16 15.71 6.81
CA ILE A 9 8.02 15.27 5.40
C ILE A 9 6.59 14.86 5.12
N SER A 10 5.98 14.06 6.01
CA SER A 10 4.59 13.63 5.88
C SER A 10 3.62 14.81 5.81
N GLN A 11 3.83 15.85 6.62
CA GLN A 11 3.01 17.06 6.62
C GLN A 11 3.12 17.90 5.34
N VAL A 12 4.30 17.93 4.70
CA VAL A 12 4.56 18.78 3.53
C VAL A 12 4.26 18.05 2.22
N PHE A 13 4.60 16.75 2.14
CA PHE A 13 4.55 15.99 0.88
C PHE A 13 3.47 14.90 0.87
N ALA A 14 2.76 14.70 1.99
CA ALA A 14 1.75 13.65 2.14
C ALA A 14 2.29 12.23 1.83
N VAL A 15 3.58 11.98 2.10
CA VAL A 15 4.26 10.69 1.98
C VAL A 15 4.70 10.27 3.38
N ASP A 16 4.32 9.07 3.82
CA ASP A 16 4.68 8.52 5.12
C ASP A 16 5.64 7.32 4.96
N ILE A 17 6.93 7.57 5.10
CA ILE A 17 7.97 6.54 5.04
C ILE A 17 8.60 6.41 6.43
N HIS A 18 8.41 5.25 7.06
CA HIS A 18 9.03 5.02 8.36
C HIS A 18 10.56 4.94 8.24
N PRO A 19 11.34 5.65 9.08
CA PRO A 19 12.80 5.74 8.94
C PRO A 19 13.55 4.41 9.16
N ALA A 20 12.89 3.40 9.71
CA ALA A 20 13.47 2.06 9.86
C ALA A 20 13.17 1.13 8.67
N ALA A 21 12.38 1.55 7.69
CA ALA A 21 12.15 0.77 6.47
C ALA A 21 13.47 0.58 5.71
N LYS A 22 13.70 -0.63 5.23
CA LYS A 22 14.85 -0.96 4.40
C LYS A 22 14.48 -0.78 2.94
N ILE A 23 15.15 0.13 2.25
CA ILE A 23 14.85 0.47 0.86
C ILE A 23 16.12 0.31 0.03
N GLY A 24 16.01 -0.49 -1.04
CA GLY A 24 17.07 -0.71 -2.01
C GLY A 24 17.33 0.50 -2.92
N ARG A 25 18.15 0.30 -3.92
CA ARG A 25 18.58 1.38 -4.83
C ARG A 25 17.61 1.58 -5.98
N GLY A 26 17.52 2.83 -6.45
CA GLY A 26 16.73 3.16 -7.64
C GLY A 26 15.22 3.04 -7.44
N ILE A 27 14.73 3.23 -6.21
CA ILE A 27 13.28 3.34 -5.99
C ILE A 27 12.74 4.58 -6.71
N LEU A 28 11.60 4.42 -7.37
CA LEU A 28 10.81 5.50 -7.94
C LEU A 28 9.47 5.60 -7.20
N ILE A 29 9.17 6.76 -6.65
CA ILE A 29 7.84 7.08 -6.12
C ILE A 29 7.25 8.14 -7.02
N ASP A 30 6.25 7.76 -7.83
CA ASP A 30 5.58 8.66 -8.77
C ASP A 30 4.35 9.28 -8.13
N HIS A 31 4.25 10.62 -8.21
CA HIS A 31 3.28 11.49 -7.53
C HIS A 31 3.31 11.42 -5.98
N GLY A 32 3.56 10.31 -5.38
CA GLY A 32 3.84 10.08 -3.96
C GLY A 32 2.70 10.34 -2.96
N THR A 33 1.73 11.16 -3.27
CA THR A 33 0.66 11.53 -2.33
C THR A 33 -0.05 10.30 -1.76
N GLY A 34 -0.09 10.21 -0.42
CA GLY A 34 -0.74 9.10 0.28
C GLY A 34 0.03 7.79 0.26
N VAL A 35 1.29 7.76 -0.18
CA VAL A 35 2.14 6.57 -0.04
C VAL A 35 2.50 6.35 1.42
N VAL A 36 2.31 5.12 1.90
CA VAL A 36 2.67 4.69 3.25
C VAL A 36 3.63 3.50 3.18
N ILE A 37 4.81 3.62 3.80
CA ILE A 37 5.80 2.55 3.92
C ILE A 37 6.08 2.32 5.40
N GLY A 38 5.62 1.18 5.93
CA GLY A 38 5.71 0.85 7.35
C GLY A 38 7.12 0.44 7.80
N GLU A 39 7.32 0.46 9.12
CA GLU A 39 8.60 0.29 9.82
C GLU A 39 9.42 -0.92 9.37
N THR A 40 8.80 -2.08 9.21
CA THR A 40 9.51 -3.33 8.91
C THR A 40 9.39 -3.72 7.43
N CYS A 41 9.07 -2.77 6.54
CA CYS A 41 9.14 -3.00 5.10
C CYS A 41 10.57 -3.30 4.66
N GLU A 42 10.70 -4.22 3.73
CA GLU A 42 11.92 -4.50 3.01
C GLU A 42 11.62 -4.35 1.52
N ILE A 43 12.29 -3.42 0.86
CA ILE A 43 12.04 -3.06 -0.54
C ILE A 43 13.34 -3.25 -1.30
N GLY A 44 13.30 -4.07 -2.35
CA GLY A 44 14.41 -4.36 -3.22
C GLY A 44 14.82 -3.20 -4.12
N ASP A 45 15.68 -3.49 -5.08
CA ASP A 45 16.20 -2.53 -6.03
C ASP A 45 15.18 -2.23 -7.17
N ARG A 46 15.17 -1.00 -7.69
CA ARG A 46 14.37 -0.55 -8.86
C ARG A 46 12.86 -0.77 -8.73
N VAL A 47 12.35 -0.73 -7.51
CA VAL A 47 10.90 -0.80 -7.24
C VAL A 47 10.25 0.52 -7.64
N LYS A 48 9.01 0.44 -8.19
CA LYS A 48 8.20 1.60 -8.55
C LYS A 48 6.89 1.60 -7.78
N LEU A 49 6.61 2.69 -7.10
CA LEU A 49 5.38 2.89 -6.34
C LEU A 49 4.65 4.12 -6.88
N TYR A 50 3.34 4.01 -7.05
CA TYR A 50 2.48 5.12 -7.43
C TYR A 50 1.72 5.68 -6.21
N GLN A 51 1.01 6.78 -6.39
CA GLN A 51 0.27 7.46 -5.34
C GLN A 51 -0.71 6.53 -4.60
N GLY A 52 -0.90 6.76 -3.31
CA GLY A 52 -1.84 6.03 -2.47
C GLY A 52 -1.46 4.59 -2.16
N VAL A 53 -0.28 4.12 -2.57
CA VAL A 53 0.19 2.77 -2.23
C VAL A 53 0.43 2.67 -0.74
N THR A 54 -0.09 1.60 -0.12
CA THR A 54 0.11 1.30 1.30
C THR A 54 0.83 -0.04 1.47
N LEU A 55 2.01 0.00 2.10
CA LEU A 55 2.76 -1.16 2.56
C LEU A 55 2.61 -1.25 4.09
N GLY A 56 1.55 -1.92 4.54
CA GLY A 56 1.06 -1.86 5.91
C GLY A 56 1.18 -3.17 6.70
N ALA A 57 0.85 -3.10 7.99
CA ALA A 57 0.66 -4.27 8.82
C ALA A 57 -0.75 -4.85 8.63
N LEU A 58 -0.87 -6.18 8.59
CA LEU A 58 -2.18 -6.84 8.57
C LEU A 58 -2.79 -6.91 9.98
N SER A 59 -1.94 -7.13 10.99
CA SER A 59 -2.33 -7.22 12.39
C SER A 59 -1.18 -6.82 13.29
N PHE A 60 -1.49 -6.51 14.52
CA PHE A 60 -0.50 -6.26 15.56
C PHE A 60 -0.53 -7.42 16.57
N ALA A 61 0.61 -8.09 16.74
CA ALA A 61 0.73 -9.12 17.75
C ALA A 61 0.68 -8.49 19.15
N THR A 62 -0.08 -9.11 20.06
CA THR A 62 -0.11 -8.76 21.49
C THR A 62 0.48 -9.91 22.29
N ASP A 63 1.11 -9.59 23.41
CA ASP A 63 1.57 -10.55 24.40
C ASP A 63 0.43 -11.01 25.33
N SER A 64 0.73 -11.86 26.31
CA SER A 64 -0.23 -12.36 27.29
C SER A 64 -0.91 -11.26 28.12
N ASP A 65 -0.29 -10.10 28.23
CA ASP A 65 -0.78 -8.94 29.01
C ASP A 65 -1.52 -7.92 28.12
N GLY A 66 -1.74 -8.25 26.84
CA GLY A 66 -2.42 -7.39 25.85
C GLY A 66 -1.55 -6.24 25.34
N GLN A 67 -0.24 -6.24 25.63
CA GLN A 67 0.69 -5.22 25.14
C GLN A 67 1.17 -5.55 23.73
N LEU A 68 1.38 -4.51 22.92
CA LEU A 68 1.90 -4.68 21.57
C LEU A 68 3.33 -5.24 21.56
N VAL A 69 3.53 -6.38 20.89
CA VAL A 69 4.85 -6.93 20.68
C VAL A 69 5.60 -6.08 19.66
N ARG A 70 6.69 -5.44 20.08
CA ARG A 70 7.52 -4.58 19.23
C ARG A 70 8.61 -5.38 18.51
N GLY A 71 9.12 -4.84 17.41
CA GLY A 71 10.28 -5.40 16.70
C GLY A 71 9.99 -6.63 15.83
N THR A 72 8.73 -7.07 15.73
CA THR A 72 8.37 -8.18 14.84
C THR A 72 8.16 -7.70 13.41
N LYS A 73 8.52 -8.54 12.43
CA LYS A 73 8.23 -8.31 11.02
C LYS A 73 6.71 -8.31 10.80
N ARG A 74 6.13 -7.13 10.47
CA ARG A 74 4.67 -6.97 10.29
C ARG A 74 4.28 -6.28 8.99
N HIS A 75 5.25 -5.77 8.22
CA HIS A 75 5.05 -5.12 6.93
C HIS A 75 5.64 -5.96 5.79
N PRO A 76 5.13 -5.84 4.57
CA PRO A 76 5.52 -6.70 3.45
C PRO A 76 6.97 -6.53 3.01
N THR A 77 7.41 -7.49 2.20
CA THR A 77 8.66 -7.46 1.45
C THR A 77 8.35 -7.35 -0.04
N LEU A 78 8.99 -6.40 -0.72
CA LEU A 78 8.98 -6.29 -2.17
C LEU A 78 10.37 -6.68 -2.69
N GLN A 79 10.42 -7.61 -3.63
CA GLN A 79 11.67 -7.96 -4.30
C GLN A 79 12.00 -6.95 -5.41
N ASP A 80 13.07 -7.21 -6.17
CA ASP A 80 13.57 -6.30 -7.19
C ASP A 80 12.58 -6.11 -8.35
N ASN A 81 12.61 -4.93 -8.97
CA ASN A 81 11.84 -4.57 -10.17
C ASN A 81 10.31 -4.64 -9.99
N VAL A 82 9.80 -4.71 -8.76
CA VAL A 82 8.35 -4.73 -8.52
C VAL A 82 7.73 -3.37 -8.86
N VAL A 83 6.57 -3.40 -9.50
CA VAL A 83 5.77 -2.21 -9.79
C VAL A 83 4.43 -2.31 -9.07
N ILE A 84 4.09 -1.30 -8.27
CA ILE A 84 2.80 -1.23 -7.56
C ILE A 84 2.07 0.03 -7.97
N TYR A 85 0.94 -0.17 -8.66
CA TYR A 85 0.12 0.94 -9.16
C TYR A 85 -0.76 1.56 -8.07
N ALA A 86 -1.35 2.69 -8.44
CA ALA A 86 -2.05 3.61 -7.56
C ALA A 86 -3.11 2.95 -6.65
N ASN A 87 -3.13 3.36 -5.38
CA ASN A 87 -4.08 2.94 -4.36
C ASN A 87 -4.07 1.43 -4.05
N ALA A 88 -3.06 0.69 -4.50
CA ALA A 88 -2.91 -0.70 -4.07
C ALA A 88 -2.47 -0.78 -2.61
N THR A 89 -2.98 -1.79 -1.90
CA THR A 89 -2.67 -2.03 -0.49
C THR A 89 -2.08 -3.43 -0.33
N VAL A 90 -0.87 -3.51 0.20
CA VAL A 90 -0.16 -4.76 0.49
C VAL A 90 0.10 -4.84 1.98
N LEU A 91 -0.42 -5.87 2.64
CA LEU A 91 -0.38 -5.99 4.10
C LEU A 91 0.29 -7.28 4.56
N GLY A 92 0.99 -7.19 5.70
CA GLY A 92 1.45 -8.34 6.47
C GLY A 92 2.92 -8.69 6.32
N GLY A 93 3.56 -9.03 7.42
CA GLY A 93 4.99 -9.30 7.49
C GLY A 93 5.45 -10.58 6.78
N LYS A 94 4.53 -11.50 6.50
CA LYS A 94 4.79 -12.73 5.73
C LYS A 94 4.54 -12.55 4.22
N THR A 95 3.94 -11.43 3.82
CA THR A 95 3.62 -11.13 2.44
C THR A 95 4.88 -10.72 1.69
N VAL A 96 5.23 -11.46 0.65
CA VAL A 96 6.35 -11.20 -0.24
C VAL A 96 5.82 -11.03 -1.66
N ILE A 97 6.14 -9.92 -2.29
CA ILE A 97 5.88 -9.72 -3.72
C ILE A 97 7.16 -10.08 -4.48
N GLY A 98 7.08 -11.15 -5.26
CA GLY A 98 8.19 -11.69 -6.03
C GLY A 98 8.72 -10.69 -7.07
N HIS A 99 9.99 -10.81 -7.41
CA HIS A 99 10.66 -9.91 -8.36
C HIS A 99 9.97 -9.86 -9.74
N ASP A 100 10.10 -8.74 -10.44
CA ASP A 100 9.54 -8.52 -11.78
C ASP A 100 8.00 -8.66 -11.83
N SER A 101 7.32 -8.50 -10.69
CA SER A 101 5.86 -8.58 -10.60
C SER A 101 5.21 -7.20 -10.66
N VAL A 102 3.97 -7.18 -11.12
CA VAL A 102 3.16 -5.96 -11.26
C VAL A 102 1.87 -6.11 -10.46
N ILE A 103 1.62 -5.19 -9.55
CA ILE A 103 0.37 -5.10 -8.79
C ILE A 103 -0.45 -3.94 -9.33
N GLY A 104 -1.61 -4.24 -9.87
CA GLY A 104 -2.53 -3.28 -10.47
C GLY A 104 -3.15 -2.32 -9.46
N SER A 105 -3.77 -1.26 -9.98
CA SER A 105 -4.41 -0.23 -9.16
C SER A 105 -5.52 -0.78 -8.28
N SER A 106 -5.60 -0.28 -7.04
CA SER A 106 -6.64 -0.62 -6.06
C SER A 106 -6.70 -2.10 -5.66
N VAL A 107 -5.67 -2.88 -5.97
CA VAL A 107 -5.55 -4.27 -5.53
C VAL A 107 -5.30 -4.32 -4.02
N TRP A 108 -5.99 -5.23 -3.32
CA TRP A 108 -5.79 -5.50 -1.91
C TRP A 108 -5.16 -6.87 -1.72
N LEU A 109 -3.92 -6.91 -1.20
CA LEU A 109 -3.15 -8.14 -1.00
C LEU A 109 -2.79 -8.35 0.48
N THR A 110 -3.00 -9.59 0.94
CA THR A 110 -2.62 -10.05 2.28
C THR A 110 -1.80 -11.35 2.23
N HIS A 111 -1.40 -11.78 1.03
CA HIS A 111 -0.63 -12.99 0.77
C HIS A 111 0.41 -12.74 -0.31
N SER A 112 1.39 -13.63 -0.38
CA SER A 112 2.51 -13.49 -1.30
C SER A 112 2.10 -13.69 -2.76
N VAL A 113 2.89 -13.10 -3.65
CA VAL A 113 2.78 -13.19 -5.11
C VAL A 113 4.09 -13.73 -5.65
N GLU A 114 4.02 -14.76 -6.48
CA GLU A 114 5.19 -15.36 -7.11
C GLU A 114 5.89 -14.36 -8.06
N PRO A 115 7.19 -14.52 -8.32
CA PRO A 115 7.90 -13.72 -9.32
C PRO A 115 7.24 -13.71 -10.69
N HIS A 116 7.47 -12.65 -11.48
CA HIS A 116 6.97 -12.48 -12.85
C HIS A 116 5.44 -12.52 -12.97
N THR A 117 4.72 -12.16 -11.91
CA THR A 117 3.26 -12.25 -11.84
C THR A 117 2.61 -10.88 -11.95
N THR A 118 1.56 -10.78 -12.77
CA THR A 118 0.70 -9.58 -12.83
C THR A 118 -0.62 -9.86 -12.10
N VAL A 119 -0.90 -9.08 -11.07
CA VAL A 119 -2.15 -9.14 -10.30
C VAL A 119 -2.98 -7.92 -10.65
N VAL A 120 -4.20 -8.13 -11.12
CA VAL A 120 -5.15 -7.06 -11.44
C VAL A 120 -6.54 -7.37 -10.90
N LEU A 121 -7.32 -6.34 -10.66
CA LEU A 121 -8.75 -6.52 -10.38
C LEU A 121 -9.48 -6.88 -11.67
N GLU A 122 -10.44 -7.78 -11.59
CA GLU A 122 -11.39 -7.97 -12.68
C GLU A 122 -12.17 -6.67 -12.91
N LYS A 123 -12.50 -6.38 -14.17
CA LYS A 123 -13.27 -5.19 -14.51
C LYS A 123 -14.61 -5.22 -13.76
N PRO A 124 -14.92 -4.20 -12.93
CA PRO A 124 -16.21 -4.12 -12.27
C PRO A 124 -17.32 -4.05 -13.33
N LYS A 125 -18.42 -4.74 -13.10
CA LYS A 125 -19.62 -4.60 -13.94
C LYS A 125 -20.21 -3.22 -13.66
N LEU A 126 -20.14 -2.34 -14.63
CA LEU A 126 -20.76 -1.01 -14.54
C LEU A 126 -22.26 -1.15 -14.80
N ARG A 127 -23.10 -0.68 -13.86
CA ARG A 127 -24.51 -0.50 -14.08
C ARG A 127 -24.72 0.95 -14.54
N MET A 128 -25.05 1.13 -15.82
CA MET A 128 -25.44 2.43 -16.35
C MET A 128 -26.92 2.66 -16.00
N ARG A 129 -27.23 3.79 -15.39
CA ARG A 129 -28.60 4.28 -15.18
C ARG A 129 -28.86 5.42 -16.16
N GLY A 130 -30.05 5.49 -16.73
CA GLY A 130 -30.47 6.60 -17.55
C GLY A 130 -30.67 7.90 -16.74
N GLU A 131 -30.78 9.04 -17.41
CA GLU A 131 -30.89 10.36 -16.79
C GLU A 131 -32.06 10.47 -15.78
N TYR A 132 -33.15 9.74 -15.99
CA TYR A 132 -34.31 9.75 -15.10
C TYR A 132 -34.06 9.11 -13.73
N ASP A 133 -33.23 8.06 -13.68
CA ASP A 133 -32.92 7.36 -12.42
C ASP A 133 -31.90 8.13 -11.54
N ALA A 134 -31.08 8.98 -12.16
CA ALA A 134 -30.07 9.74 -11.44
C ALA A 134 -30.68 10.87 -10.60
N PHE A 135 -31.75 11.50 -11.10
CA PHE A 135 -32.38 12.66 -10.45
C PHE A 135 -33.20 12.26 -9.22
N GLU A 136 -33.93 11.14 -9.27
CA GLU A 136 -34.71 10.65 -8.12
C GLU A 136 -33.82 10.16 -6.97
N HIS A 137 -32.65 9.60 -7.29
CA HIS A 137 -31.76 9.07 -6.26
C HIS A 137 -30.98 10.16 -5.51
N VAL A 138 -30.67 11.28 -6.19
CA VAL A 138 -29.98 12.42 -5.54
C VAL A 138 -30.92 13.17 -4.60
N LEU A 139 -32.22 13.21 -4.91
CA LEU A 139 -33.21 13.86 -4.06
C LEU A 139 -33.64 13.04 -2.83
N ASN A 140 -33.38 11.74 -2.83
CA ASN A 140 -33.71 10.85 -1.70
C ASN A 140 -32.57 10.62 -0.71
N TYR A 141 -31.37 11.18 -0.93
CA TYR A 141 -30.31 11.27 0.07
C TYR A 141 -30.58 12.50 0.95
N GLN A 142 -31.57 12.39 1.82
CA GLN A 142 -31.63 13.25 3.00
C GLN A 142 -30.73 12.63 4.06
N ILE A 143 -29.69 13.37 4.41
CA ILE A 143 -28.77 13.13 5.52
C ILE A 143 -29.54 13.29 6.84
#